data_51edee7afeea351b6ff1c823de897f5c
#
_entry.id   51edee7afeea351b6ff1c823de897f5c
#
_cell.length_a   1.000
_cell.length_b   1.000
_cell.length_c   1.000
_cell.angle_alpha   90.00
_cell.angle_beta   90.00
_cell.angle_gamma   90.00
#
_symmetry.space_group_name_H-M   'P 1'
#
loop_
_entity.id
_entity.type
_entity.pdbx_description
1 polymer ?
#
loop_
_entity_poly.entity_id
_entity_poly.type
_entity_poly.pdbx_seq_one_letter_code
_entity_poly.pdbx_strand_id
1 'polypeptide(L)'
;MENLTIHDPSPQQGAPMSQALGRAPPPQQPQQLPPQMFTTAAQLLDLTDKKLLICLRDGRKLTGILRSWDQFANIVLQSTIERIYAPLPDATEASPVKGYYADKPHGIFLVRGENVLLLGEIDLDKDDDTPAGYEMADFKAVERMAKEKKATDKSREKNKLKKLSTLGFEGENLGEILL
;
A
#
# COMPACT_ATOMS: atom_id res chain seq x y z
N MET A 1 3.71 48.71 -57.38
CA MET A 1 4.07 47.70 -58.39
C MET A 1 5.38 47.12 -57.98
N GLU A 2 5.33 46.05 -57.26
CA GLU A 2 6.52 45.32 -56.76
C GLU A 2 6.56 43.95 -57.41
N ASN A 3 7.65 43.71 -58.14
CA ASN A 3 7.93 42.46 -58.85
C ASN A 3 8.41 41.40 -57.90
N LEU A 4 7.63 40.35 -57.78
CA LEU A 4 8.05 39.11 -57.16
C LEU A 4 8.84 38.26 -58.18
N THR A 5 10.11 38.08 -57.93
CA THR A 5 10.99 37.23 -58.75
C THR A 5 11.03 35.83 -58.04
N ILE A 6 10.49 34.86 -58.73
CA ILE A 6 10.57 33.48 -58.34
C ILE A 6 11.91 32.90 -58.79
N HIS A 7 12.76 32.44 -57.86
CA HIS A 7 13.99 31.73 -58.21
C HIS A 7 13.69 30.21 -58.21
N ASP A 8 13.80 29.58 -59.37
CA ASP A 8 13.83 28.19 -59.61
C ASP A 8 15.19 27.61 -59.15
N PRO A 9 15.26 26.58 -58.31
CA PRO A 9 16.52 25.88 -58.02
C PRO A 9 16.81 24.83 -59.09
N SER A 10 17.98 24.93 -59.70
CA SER A 10 18.56 24.00 -60.66
C SER A 10 18.68 22.57 -60.13
N PRO A 11 18.58 21.54 -60.98
CA PRO A 11 18.68 20.15 -60.60
C PRO A 11 20.14 19.77 -60.22
N GLN A 12 20.37 19.36 -58.98
CA GLN A 12 21.63 18.76 -58.58
C GLN A 12 21.67 17.28 -59.02
N GLN A 13 22.77 16.96 -59.64
CA GLN A 13 23.17 15.65 -60.14
C GLN A 13 23.23 14.57 -59.08
N GLY A 14 22.82 13.35 -59.45
CA GLY A 14 22.78 12.18 -58.63
C GLY A 14 24.11 11.75 -58.00
N ALA A 15 24.08 11.50 -56.73
CA ALA A 15 25.11 10.76 -56.01
C ALA A 15 24.80 9.25 -56.05
N PRO A 16 25.81 8.36 -56.10
CA PRO A 16 25.63 6.92 -56.26
C PRO A 16 25.02 6.26 -55.04
N MET A 17 24.03 5.42 -55.24
CA MET A 17 23.50 4.51 -54.24
C MET A 17 24.58 3.53 -53.77
N SER A 18 25.23 3.81 -52.65
CA SER A 18 25.96 2.80 -51.89
C SER A 18 24.98 2.09 -50.98
N GLN A 19 24.83 0.78 -51.23
CA GLN A 19 24.08 -0.15 -50.41
C GLN A 19 24.58 -0.12 -48.97
N ALA A 20 23.80 0.48 -48.05
CA ALA A 20 24.02 0.37 -46.63
C ALA A 20 23.44 -0.98 -46.17
N LEU A 21 24.28 -2.00 -46.15
CA LEU A 21 24.05 -3.26 -45.43
C LEU A 21 23.72 -2.93 -43.95
N GLY A 22 22.62 -3.50 -43.50
CA GLY A 22 21.97 -3.33 -42.22
C GLY A 22 22.90 -3.13 -41.04
N ARG A 23 22.95 -1.90 -40.56
CA ARG A 23 23.48 -1.58 -39.23
C ARG A 23 22.37 -1.91 -38.24
N ALA A 24 22.57 -2.97 -37.45
CA ALA A 24 21.66 -3.27 -36.34
C ALA A 24 21.49 -2.03 -35.48
N PRO A 25 20.26 -1.71 -35.02
CA PRO A 25 20.07 -0.58 -34.11
C PRO A 25 20.95 -0.79 -32.88
N PRO A 26 21.58 0.26 -32.36
CA PRO A 26 22.39 0.15 -31.15
C PRO A 26 21.53 -0.44 -30.03
N PRO A 27 22.10 -1.30 -29.16
CA PRO A 27 21.35 -1.86 -28.04
C PRO A 27 20.79 -0.69 -27.23
N GLN A 28 19.46 -0.68 -27.09
CA GLN A 28 18.79 0.30 -26.24
C GLN A 28 19.31 0.09 -24.82
N GLN A 29 20.09 1.07 -24.32
CA GLN A 29 20.45 1.10 -22.93
C GLN A 29 19.16 1.11 -22.12
N PRO A 30 19.05 0.28 -21.05
CA PRO A 30 17.89 0.33 -20.18
C PRO A 30 17.74 1.77 -19.71
N GLN A 31 16.61 2.40 -20.02
CA GLN A 31 16.30 3.75 -19.57
C GLN A 31 16.30 3.72 -18.04
N GLN A 32 17.36 4.20 -17.42
CA GLN A 32 17.39 4.43 -15.99
C GLN A 32 16.34 5.49 -15.68
N LEU A 33 15.31 5.11 -14.94
CA LEU A 33 14.29 6.04 -14.48
C LEU A 33 14.96 7.18 -13.71
N PRO A 34 14.52 8.45 -13.92
CA PRO A 34 15.08 9.57 -13.20
C PRO A 34 15.02 9.33 -11.70
N PRO A 35 16.02 9.74 -10.89
CA PRO A 35 16.02 9.55 -9.44
C PRO A 35 14.76 10.05 -8.72
N GLN A 36 14.08 11.02 -9.29
CA GLN A 36 12.81 11.58 -8.81
C GLN A 36 11.66 10.58 -8.79
N MET A 37 11.69 9.52 -9.61
CA MET A 37 10.66 8.47 -9.63
C MET A 37 10.74 7.49 -8.45
N PHE A 38 11.82 7.55 -7.66
CA PHE A 38 11.99 6.71 -6.47
C PHE A 38 11.62 7.43 -5.17
N THR A 39 10.96 8.58 -5.26
CA THR A 39 10.48 9.31 -4.07
C THR A 39 9.14 8.78 -3.61
N THR A 40 8.85 8.90 -2.30
CA THR A 40 7.55 8.56 -1.72
C THR A 40 6.39 9.29 -2.43
N ALA A 41 6.62 10.54 -2.84
CA ALA A 41 5.63 11.33 -3.57
C ALA A 41 5.28 10.71 -4.93
N ALA A 42 6.25 10.20 -5.69
CA ALA A 42 6.00 9.53 -6.95
C ALA A 42 5.22 8.23 -6.76
N GLN A 43 5.55 7.46 -5.72
CA GLN A 43 4.82 6.24 -5.38
C GLN A 43 3.36 6.52 -4.99
N LEU A 44 3.10 7.57 -4.20
CA LEU A 44 1.74 7.96 -3.83
C LEU A 44 0.93 8.47 -5.02
N LEU A 45 1.60 9.13 -5.99
CA LEU A 45 0.96 9.55 -7.23
C LEU A 45 0.46 8.36 -8.03
N ASP A 46 1.26 7.30 -8.15
CA ASP A 46 0.88 6.07 -8.86
C ASP A 46 -0.27 5.32 -8.15
N LEU A 47 -0.43 5.52 -6.85
CA LEU A 47 -1.49 4.91 -6.04
C LEU A 47 -2.76 5.76 -5.97
N THR A 48 -2.77 6.97 -6.55
CA THR A 48 -3.94 7.84 -6.57
C THR A 48 -5.09 7.18 -7.36
N ASP A 49 -6.31 7.29 -6.85
CA ASP A 49 -7.54 6.68 -7.35
C ASP A 49 -7.58 5.13 -7.30
N LYS A 50 -6.59 4.51 -6.69
CA LYS A 50 -6.57 3.06 -6.45
C LYS A 50 -7.12 2.70 -5.08
N LYS A 51 -7.62 1.47 -4.96
CA LYS A 51 -8.07 0.90 -3.68
C LYS A 51 -6.87 0.37 -2.92
N LEU A 52 -6.69 0.87 -1.71
CA LEU A 52 -5.53 0.58 -0.87
C LEU A 52 -5.94 -0.13 0.40
N LEU A 53 -5.06 -1.01 0.88
CA LEU A 53 -5.01 -1.48 2.26
C LEU A 53 -3.97 -0.66 3.02
N ILE A 54 -4.38 -0.06 4.13
CA ILE A 54 -3.50 0.70 5.01
C ILE A 54 -3.52 0.06 6.40
N CYS A 55 -2.34 -0.32 6.88
CA CYS A 55 -2.15 -0.75 8.26
C CYS A 55 -1.60 0.42 9.07
N LEU A 56 -2.23 0.73 10.19
CA LEU A 56 -1.82 1.79 11.10
C LEU A 56 -0.97 1.24 12.24
N ARG A 57 -0.18 2.11 12.87
CA ARG A 57 0.65 1.77 14.04
C ARG A 57 -0.15 1.29 15.26
N ASP A 58 -1.42 1.70 15.37
CA ASP A 58 -2.33 1.23 16.44
C ASP A 58 -2.96 -0.15 16.14
N GLY A 59 -2.60 -0.78 15.01
CA GLY A 59 -3.07 -2.09 14.59
C GLY A 59 -4.36 -2.07 13.78
N ARG A 60 -4.97 -0.90 13.51
CA ARG A 60 -6.14 -0.82 12.63
C ARG A 60 -5.76 -1.10 11.18
N LYS A 61 -6.65 -1.79 10.47
CA LYS A 61 -6.54 -2.07 9.04
C LYS A 61 -7.68 -1.36 8.32
N LEU A 62 -7.32 -0.44 7.45
CA LEU A 62 -8.25 0.38 6.68
C LEU A 62 -8.15 0.01 5.21
N THR A 63 -9.30 -0.11 4.56
CA THR A 63 -9.40 -0.29 3.11
C THR A 63 -10.17 0.90 2.54
N GLY A 64 -9.68 1.51 1.48
CA GLY A 64 -10.35 2.67 0.86
C GLY A 64 -9.65 3.14 -0.41
N ILE A 65 -10.30 4.03 -1.13
CA ILE A 65 -9.75 4.61 -2.37
C ILE A 65 -8.95 5.85 -2.00
N LEU A 66 -7.67 5.90 -2.42
CA LEU A 66 -6.82 7.07 -2.23
C LEU A 66 -7.30 8.22 -3.13
N ARG A 67 -7.70 9.34 -2.52
CA ARG A 67 -8.17 10.51 -3.27
C ARG A 67 -7.20 11.67 -3.23
N SER A 68 -6.50 11.86 -2.13
CA SER A 68 -5.55 12.96 -1.96
C SER A 68 -4.49 12.60 -0.95
N TRP A 69 -3.34 13.23 -1.07
CA TRP A 69 -2.22 13.08 -0.17
C TRP A 69 -1.38 14.36 -0.18
N ASP A 70 -0.54 14.56 0.83
CA ASP A 70 0.38 15.68 0.95
C ASP A 70 1.84 15.24 1.06
N GLN A 71 2.75 16.21 1.12
CA GLN A 71 4.20 15.97 1.24
C GLN A 71 4.62 15.23 2.52
N PHE A 72 3.74 15.20 3.55
CA PHE A 72 3.96 14.51 4.82
C PHE A 72 3.35 13.11 4.81
N ALA A 73 2.88 12.65 3.66
CA ALA A 73 2.15 11.39 3.47
C ALA A 73 0.84 11.33 4.30
N ASN A 74 0.23 12.47 4.64
CA ASN A 74 -1.15 12.45 5.09
C ASN A 74 -2.04 12.05 3.91
N ILE A 75 -2.99 11.17 4.16
CA ILE A 75 -3.75 10.47 3.13
C ILE A 75 -5.24 10.71 3.37
N VAL A 76 -5.98 11.03 2.32
CA VAL A 76 -7.44 11.09 2.33
C VAL A 76 -7.98 9.88 1.58
N LEU A 77 -8.72 9.05 2.29
CA LEU A 77 -9.40 7.88 1.75
C LEU A 77 -10.89 8.15 1.57
N GLN A 78 -11.46 7.61 0.51
CA GLN A 78 -12.90 7.59 0.26
C GLN A 78 -13.43 6.15 0.34
N SER A 79 -14.70 6.01 0.74
CA SER A 79 -15.35 4.70 0.93
C SER A 79 -14.55 3.80 1.87
N THR A 80 -14.03 4.40 2.93
CA THR A 80 -13.13 3.71 3.87
C THR A 80 -13.88 2.72 4.73
N ILE A 81 -13.35 1.52 4.82
CA ILE A 81 -13.83 0.44 5.67
C ILE A 81 -12.70 0.03 6.62
N GLU A 82 -13.00 -0.04 7.91
CA GLU A 82 -12.11 -0.62 8.92
C GLU A 82 -12.52 -2.08 9.14
N ARG A 83 -11.63 -3.02 8.84
CA ARG A 83 -11.85 -4.45 9.09
C ARG A 83 -11.21 -4.87 10.38
N ILE A 84 -12.05 -5.33 11.32
CA ILE A 84 -11.63 -5.80 12.63
C ILE A 84 -11.64 -7.32 12.65
N TYR A 85 -10.61 -7.92 13.22
CA TYR A 85 -10.46 -9.36 13.35
C TYR A 85 -10.47 -9.77 14.81
N ALA A 86 -11.18 -10.84 15.13
CA ALA A 86 -11.18 -11.48 16.43
C ALA A 86 -10.86 -12.98 16.26
N PRO A 87 -9.58 -13.37 16.29
CA PRO A 87 -9.22 -14.77 16.21
C PRO A 87 -9.67 -15.51 17.49
N LEU A 88 -10.13 -16.74 17.32
CA LEU A 88 -10.52 -17.62 18.43
C LEU A 88 -9.28 -18.14 19.15
N PRO A 89 -9.28 -18.18 20.49
CA PRO A 89 -8.11 -18.58 21.28
C PRO A 89 -7.72 -20.05 21.06
N ASP A 90 -8.69 -20.92 20.78
CA ASP A 90 -8.50 -22.36 20.66
C ASP A 90 -8.45 -22.85 19.21
N ALA A 91 -8.42 -21.92 18.24
CA ALA A 91 -8.35 -22.28 16.82
C ALA A 91 -6.97 -22.83 16.47
N THR A 92 -6.96 -24.04 15.89
CA THR A 92 -5.76 -24.66 15.29
C THR A 92 -5.75 -24.44 13.80
N GLU A 93 -4.62 -24.72 13.13
CA GLU A 93 -4.54 -24.62 11.67
C GLU A 93 -5.54 -25.53 10.93
N ALA A 94 -5.93 -26.64 11.56
CA ALA A 94 -6.92 -27.59 11.05
C ALA A 94 -8.38 -27.17 11.32
N SER A 95 -8.61 -26.13 12.13
CA SER A 95 -9.96 -25.66 12.44
C SER A 95 -10.60 -25.01 11.22
N PRO A 96 -11.87 -25.34 10.88
CA PRO A 96 -12.58 -24.73 9.75
C PRO A 96 -12.80 -23.23 9.96
N VAL A 97 -13.02 -22.80 11.20
CA VAL A 97 -13.17 -21.39 11.57
C VAL A 97 -12.04 -21.02 12.53
N LYS A 98 -11.23 -20.04 12.12
CA LYS A 98 -10.10 -19.51 12.89
C LYS A 98 -10.47 -18.29 13.72
N GLY A 99 -11.55 -17.63 13.33
CA GLY A 99 -12.00 -16.40 13.99
C GLY A 99 -13.15 -15.73 13.28
N TYR A 100 -13.49 -14.55 13.77
CA TYR A 100 -14.54 -13.72 13.20
C TYR A 100 -13.95 -12.40 12.72
N TYR A 101 -14.59 -11.80 11.70
CA TYR A 101 -14.27 -10.46 11.28
C TYR A 101 -15.55 -9.62 11.13
N ALA A 102 -15.40 -8.31 11.21
CA ALA A 102 -16.47 -7.37 10.94
C ALA A 102 -15.93 -6.11 10.28
N ASP A 103 -16.72 -5.53 9.41
CA ASP A 103 -16.41 -4.33 8.67
C ASP A 103 -17.18 -3.13 9.22
N LYS A 104 -16.45 -2.03 9.47
CA LYS A 104 -17.01 -0.76 9.92
C LYS A 104 -16.80 0.30 8.85
N PRO A 105 -17.88 0.79 8.22
CA PRO A 105 -17.77 1.87 7.25
C PRO A 105 -17.48 3.20 7.95
N HIS A 106 -16.51 3.96 7.43
CA HIS A 106 -16.14 5.30 7.88
C HIS A 106 -16.45 6.40 6.85
N GLY A 107 -16.66 6.04 5.58
CA GLY A 107 -16.83 6.99 4.49
C GLY A 107 -15.53 7.69 4.11
N ILE A 108 -15.44 9.02 4.27
CA ILE A 108 -14.19 9.74 4.06
C ILE A 108 -13.38 9.69 5.35
N PHE A 109 -12.12 9.30 5.23
CA PHE A 109 -11.22 9.13 6.37
C PHE A 109 -9.86 9.77 6.09
N LEU A 110 -9.37 10.59 7.02
CA LEU A 110 -8.05 11.20 6.94
C LEU A 110 -7.08 10.41 7.82
N VAL A 111 -6.00 9.95 7.21
CA VAL A 111 -4.91 9.23 7.87
C VAL A 111 -3.69 10.12 7.93
N ARG A 112 -3.11 10.31 9.12
CA ARG A 112 -1.83 11.00 9.27
C ARG A 112 -0.69 10.10 8.81
N GLY A 113 0.25 10.65 8.04
CA GLY A 113 1.41 9.91 7.52
C GLY A 113 2.23 9.23 8.62
N GLU A 114 2.44 9.89 9.75
CA GLU A 114 3.16 9.34 10.90
C GLU A 114 2.55 8.07 11.50
N ASN A 115 1.22 7.87 11.31
CA ASN A 115 0.50 6.71 11.81
C ASN A 115 0.46 5.55 10.82
N VAL A 116 0.90 5.76 9.58
CA VAL A 116 0.96 4.71 8.56
C VAL A 116 2.15 3.80 8.85
N LEU A 117 1.89 2.52 9.02
CA LEU A 117 2.91 1.49 9.13
C LEU A 117 3.21 0.87 7.77
N LEU A 118 2.16 0.53 7.03
CA LEU A 118 2.22 -0.10 5.72
C LEU A 118 1.05 0.37 4.90
N LEU A 119 1.26 0.58 3.60
CA LEU A 119 0.21 0.75 2.62
C LEU A 119 0.53 -0.05 1.35
N GLY A 120 -0.50 -0.53 0.69
CA GLY A 120 -0.36 -1.28 -0.56
C GLY A 120 -1.65 -1.29 -1.37
N GLU A 121 -1.52 -1.49 -2.66
CA GLU A 121 -2.66 -1.65 -3.57
C GLU A 121 -3.32 -3.01 -3.35
N ILE A 122 -4.65 -3.04 -3.41
CA ILE A 122 -5.44 -4.26 -3.33
C ILE A 122 -5.67 -4.80 -4.74
N ASP A 123 -5.46 -6.10 -4.90
CA ASP A 123 -5.86 -6.84 -6.10
C ASP A 123 -7.39 -6.90 -6.14
N LEU A 124 -7.99 -6.18 -7.08
CA LEU A 124 -9.45 -6.07 -7.20
C LEU A 124 -10.11 -7.40 -7.53
N ASP A 125 -9.39 -8.33 -8.15
CA ASP A 125 -9.93 -9.66 -8.47
C ASP A 125 -10.13 -10.53 -7.21
N LYS A 126 -9.47 -10.15 -6.09
CA LYS A 126 -9.53 -10.86 -4.80
C LYS A 126 -10.12 -10.03 -3.66
N ASP A 127 -10.59 -8.81 -3.96
CA ASP A 127 -11.07 -7.88 -2.94
C ASP A 127 -12.33 -8.38 -2.20
N ASP A 128 -13.21 -9.08 -2.91
CA ASP A 128 -14.45 -9.62 -2.37
C ASP A 128 -14.26 -10.98 -1.65
N ASP A 129 -13.04 -11.53 -1.69
CA ASP A 129 -12.75 -12.81 -1.03
C ASP A 129 -12.83 -12.64 0.49
N THR A 130 -13.58 -13.55 1.12
CA THR A 130 -13.59 -13.62 2.59
C THR A 130 -12.23 -14.08 3.08
N PRO A 131 -11.69 -13.49 4.16
CA PRO A 131 -10.42 -13.92 4.72
C PRO A 131 -10.46 -15.40 5.09
N ALA A 132 -9.48 -16.17 4.62
CA ALA A 132 -9.45 -17.63 4.79
C ALA A 132 -9.55 -18.03 6.28
N GLY A 133 -10.57 -18.81 6.60
CA GLY A 133 -10.83 -19.27 7.96
C GLY A 133 -11.50 -18.23 8.87
N TYR A 134 -11.97 -17.11 8.36
CA TYR A 134 -12.74 -16.15 9.15
C TYR A 134 -14.18 -16.06 8.62
N GLU A 135 -15.13 -15.94 9.55
CA GLU A 135 -16.53 -15.72 9.24
C GLU A 135 -16.96 -14.32 9.62
N MET A 136 -17.87 -13.75 8.84
CA MET A 136 -18.43 -12.44 9.14
C MET A 136 -19.39 -12.54 10.32
N ALA A 137 -19.25 -11.66 11.32
CA ALA A 137 -20.13 -11.61 12.47
C ALA A 137 -20.54 -10.17 12.81
N ASP A 138 -21.44 -10.04 13.79
CA ASP A 138 -21.90 -8.73 14.24
C ASP A 138 -20.74 -7.87 14.75
N PHE A 139 -20.69 -6.61 14.28
CA PHE A 139 -19.60 -5.67 14.57
C PHE A 139 -19.36 -5.53 16.09
N LYS A 140 -20.43 -5.35 16.88
CA LYS A 140 -20.29 -5.15 18.34
C LYS A 140 -19.72 -6.38 19.04
N ALA A 141 -20.10 -7.58 18.57
CA ALA A 141 -19.58 -8.83 19.11
C ALA A 141 -18.08 -8.99 18.81
N VAL A 142 -17.69 -8.78 17.54
CA VAL A 142 -16.29 -8.87 17.10
C VAL A 142 -15.43 -7.81 17.78
N GLU A 143 -15.90 -6.56 17.88
CA GLU A 143 -15.17 -5.49 18.55
C GLU A 143 -14.92 -5.81 20.03
N ARG A 144 -15.91 -6.38 20.74
CA ARG A 144 -15.74 -6.79 22.13
C ARG A 144 -14.69 -7.89 22.26
N MET A 145 -14.78 -8.94 21.43
CA MET A 145 -13.81 -10.04 21.43
C MET A 145 -12.39 -9.55 21.12
N ALA A 146 -12.24 -8.66 20.14
CA ALA A 146 -10.96 -8.08 19.80
C ALA A 146 -10.37 -7.23 20.94
N LYS A 147 -11.20 -6.44 21.64
CA LYS A 147 -10.78 -5.66 22.82
C LYS A 147 -10.37 -6.57 23.99
N GLU A 148 -11.13 -7.62 24.27
CA GLU A 148 -10.81 -8.60 25.32
C GLU A 148 -9.48 -9.28 25.03
N LYS A 149 -9.26 -9.71 23.78
CA LYS A 149 -8.00 -10.30 23.36
C LYS A 149 -6.84 -9.32 23.52
N LYS A 150 -6.97 -8.09 23.02
CA LYS A 150 -5.93 -7.06 23.16
C LYS A 150 -5.57 -6.80 24.63
N ALA A 151 -6.56 -6.77 25.52
CA ALA A 151 -6.34 -6.61 26.96
C ALA A 151 -5.59 -7.80 27.58
N THR A 152 -5.94 -9.02 27.17
CA THR A 152 -5.28 -10.27 27.63
C THR A 152 -3.83 -10.33 27.15
N ASP A 153 -3.60 -10.02 25.89
CA ASP A 153 -2.26 -10.01 25.28
C ASP A 153 -1.37 -8.96 25.94
N LYS A 154 -1.88 -7.75 26.19
CA LYS A 154 -1.16 -6.70 26.92
C LYS A 154 -0.81 -7.10 28.36
N SER A 155 -1.71 -7.79 29.05
CA SER A 155 -1.44 -8.31 30.39
C SER A 155 -0.36 -9.39 30.36
N ARG A 156 -0.44 -10.29 29.37
CA ARG A 156 0.55 -11.37 29.18
C ARG A 156 1.94 -10.81 28.87
N GLU A 157 2.02 -9.82 28.01
CA GLU A 157 3.27 -9.14 27.65
C GLU A 157 3.88 -8.41 28.86
N LYS A 158 3.08 -7.66 29.62
CA LYS A 158 3.53 -7.02 30.86
C LYS A 158 4.10 -8.03 31.87
N ASN A 159 3.45 -9.18 32.00
CA ASN A 159 3.95 -10.25 32.90
C ASN A 159 5.24 -10.89 32.35
N LYS A 160 5.36 -11.03 31.02
CA LYS A 160 6.59 -11.51 30.38
C LYS A 160 7.75 -10.53 30.60
N LEU A 161 7.53 -9.24 30.39
CA LEU A 161 8.53 -8.21 30.65
C LEU A 161 9.00 -8.17 32.11
N LYS A 162 8.05 -8.30 33.06
CA LYS A 162 8.41 -8.41 34.49
C LYS A 162 9.30 -9.62 34.80
N LYS A 163 9.00 -10.79 34.20
CA LYS A 163 9.85 -11.98 34.35
C LYS A 163 11.23 -11.81 33.71
N LEU A 164 11.30 -11.16 32.56
CA LEU A 164 12.58 -10.89 31.90
C LEU A 164 13.43 -9.91 32.72
N SER A 165 12.84 -8.89 33.30
CA SER A 165 13.56 -7.92 34.13
C SER A 165 14.14 -8.56 35.40
N THR A 166 13.44 -9.54 36.01
CA THR A 166 13.99 -10.30 37.15
C THR A 166 15.19 -11.19 36.77
N LEU A 167 15.33 -11.52 35.48
CA LEU A 167 16.44 -12.29 34.94
C LEU A 167 17.59 -11.39 34.43
N GLY A 168 17.50 -10.06 34.64
CA GLY A 168 18.52 -9.10 34.23
C GLY A 168 18.44 -8.64 32.77
N PHE A 169 17.36 -8.96 32.06
CA PHE A 169 17.09 -8.42 30.73
C PHE A 169 16.35 -7.10 30.87
N GLU A 170 16.95 -6.00 30.45
CA GLU A 170 16.26 -4.75 30.24
C GLU A 170 15.36 -4.89 29.00
N GLY A 171 14.07 -5.05 29.24
CA GLY A 171 13.08 -5.01 28.14
C GLY A 171 12.99 -3.58 27.64
N GLU A 172 13.67 -3.26 26.55
CA GLU A 172 13.30 -2.08 25.76
C GLU A 172 11.82 -2.26 25.43
N ASN A 173 11.02 -1.22 25.70
CA ASN A 173 9.64 -1.12 25.20
C ASN A 173 9.74 -1.14 23.65
N LEU A 174 9.77 -2.32 23.07
CA LEU A 174 9.47 -2.53 21.66
C LEU A 174 8.05 -1.98 21.50
N GLY A 175 7.96 -0.73 21.05
CA GLY A 175 6.72 -0.04 20.88
C GLY A 175 5.70 -0.96 20.22
N GLU A 176 4.48 -0.92 20.69
CA GLU A 176 3.34 -1.75 20.27
C GLU A 176 3.23 -1.79 18.72
N ILE A 177 4.06 -2.61 18.08
CA ILE A 177 3.83 -3.06 16.72
C ILE A 177 2.94 -4.30 16.88
N LEU A 178 1.65 -4.05 17.04
CA LEU A 178 0.64 -5.09 16.96
C LEU A 178 0.33 -5.32 15.48
N LEU A 179 1.01 -6.29 14.88
CA LEU A 179 0.61 -6.89 13.61
C LEU A 179 -0.54 -7.88 13.83
#